data_bcb4951b9f3b1636aecf5cf17b4bac51
#
_entry.id   bcb4951b9f3b1636aecf5cf17b4bac51
#
_cell.length_a   1.000
_cell.length_b   1.000
_cell.length_c   1.000
_cell.angle_alpha   90.00
_cell.angle_beta   90.00
_cell.angle_gamma   90.00
#
_symmetry.space_group_name_H-M   'P 1'
#
loop_
_entity.id
_entity.type
_entity.pdbx_description
1 polymer ?
#
loop_
_entity_poly.entity_id
_entity_poly.type
_entity_poly.pdbx_seq_one_letter_code
_entity_poly.pdbx_strand_id
1 'polypeptide(L)'
;IVIICLLIGGVTYVCSRFIHLGNIEYTDNAQVKQHITPINTRVPGFIKKIYFDEYQQVRKGDTLLIIEDAEFRLRVAQAEADLANATAGRQATTIGIATTQNNLSVSDASIEEVRVQMENAKRELNRFEKLLQEDAVTKQQYDNVHTAYEAAKARYEQVSRAKMSTSLVKSEQTHRLGQNEAGVRLAEAALELARLNLSYTVIIAPCDGTTGKKEILEGQLVQ
;
A
#
# COMPACT_ATOMS: atom_id res chain seq x y z
N ILE A 1 78.01 -62.79 18.56
CA ILE A 1 77.28 -62.62 17.32
C ILE A 1 75.80 -63.06 17.49
N VAL A 2 75.48 -64.20 18.10
CA VAL A 2 74.14 -64.73 18.28
C VAL A 2 73.25 -63.81 19.13
N ILE A 3 73.78 -63.24 20.23
CA ILE A 3 73.02 -62.32 21.11
C ILE A 3 72.68 -61.00 20.40
N ILE A 4 73.56 -60.51 19.55
CA ILE A 4 73.31 -59.28 18.79
C ILE A 4 72.18 -59.50 17.73
N CYS A 5 72.16 -60.67 17.07
CA CYS A 5 71.10 -61.05 16.13
C CYS A 5 69.70 -61.19 16.80
N LEU A 6 69.63 -61.71 18.02
CA LEU A 6 68.43 -61.79 18.84
C LEU A 6 67.88 -60.40 19.25
N LEU A 7 68.83 -59.51 19.65
CA LEU A 7 68.46 -58.13 20.00
C LEU A 7 67.90 -57.37 18.77
N ILE A 8 68.55 -57.48 17.63
CA ILE A 8 68.06 -56.84 16.39
C ILE A 8 66.70 -57.42 15.96
N GLY A 9 66.54 -58.76 16.04
CA GLY A 9 65.25 -59.42 15.74
C GLY A 9 64.13 -58.99 16.71
N GLY A 10 64.41 -58.82 17.97
CA GLY A 10 63.49 -58.36 18.98
C GLY A 10 63.02 -56.88 18.76
N VAL A 11 64.02 -56.04 18.46
CA VAL A 11 63.72 -54.61 18.18
C VAL A 11 62.87 -54.44 16.89
N THR A 12 63.25 -55.21 15.83
CA THR A 12 62.45 -55.15 14.57
C THR A 12 61.03 -55.68 14.76
N TYR A 13 60.88 -56.72 15.59
CA TYR A 13 59.52 -57.22 15.91
C TYR A 13 58.71 -56.23 16.70
N VAL A 14 59.27 -55.58 17.71
CA VAL A 14 58.59 -54.56 18.51
C VAL A 14 58.29 -53.31 17.66
N CYS A 15 59.26 -52.86 16.83
CA CYS A 15 59.00 -51.78 15.89
C CYS A 15 57.90 -52.08 14.90
N SER A 16 57.84 -53.29 14.30
CA SER A 16 56.80 -53.67 13.38
C SER A 16 55.42 -53.79 14.04
N ARG A 17 55.37 -54.03 15.36
CA ARG A 17 54.14 -54.13 16.12
C ARG A 17 53.58 -52.75 16.54
N PHE A 18 54.49 -51.79 16.83
CA PHE A 18 54.12 -50.44 17.24
C PHE A 18 54.05 -49.42 16.11
N ILE A 19 54.86 -49.59 15.07
CA ILE A 19 54.86 -48.69 13.92
C ILE A 19 53.95 -49.33 12.85
N HIS A 20 52.68 -48.95 12.86
CA HIS A 20 51.76 -49.25 11.75
C HIS A 20 52.16 -48.32 10.57
N LEU A 21 53.06 -48.78 9.73
CA LEU A 21 53.42 -48.12 8.44
C LEU A 21 52.38 -48.33 7.35
N GLY A 22 51.15 -48.57 7.72
CA GLY A 22 50.03 -48.66 6.78
C GLY A 22 49.17 -47.43 6.84
N ASN A 23 48.75 -46.91 5.72
CA ASN A 23 47.85 -45.79 5.48
C ASN A 23 46.48 -45.99 6.15
N ILE A 24 46.43 -46.09 7.49
CA ILE A 24 45.18 -46.04 8.22
C ILE A 24 45.15 -44.66 8.92
N GLU A 25 44.55 -43.70 8.25
CA GLU A 25 44.22 -42.42 8.91
C GLU A 25 43.12 -42.70 9.93
N TYR A 26 43.46 -42.72 11.21
CA TYR A 26 42.49 -42.69 12.28
C TYR A 26 42.04 -41.25 12.52
N THR A 27 40.80 -40.96 12.12
CA THR A 27 40.16 -39.70 12.50
C THR A 27 39.04 -39.99 13.48
N ASP A 28 39.23 -39.62 14.74
CA ASP A 28 38.20 -39.67 15.78
C ASP A 28 37.18 -38.54 15.62
N ASN A 29 37.32 -37.69 14.60
CA ASN A 29 36.56 -36.47 14.43
C ASN A 29 35.64 -36.51 13.21
N ALA A 30 35.32 -37.72 12.70
CA ALA A 30 34.34 -37.86 11.62
C ALA A 30 32.90 -37.63 12.13
N GLN A 31 32.43 -36.41 12.02
CA GLN A 31 31.03 -36.06 12.34
C GLN A 31 30.18 -36.02 11.06
N VAL A 32 29.12 -36.81 11.01
CA VAL A 32 28.10 -36.68 9.99
C VAL A 32 27.25 -35.45 10.33
N LYS A 33 27.44 -34.33 9.62
CA LYS A 33 26.61 -33.15 9.77
C LYS A 33 25.44 -33.22 8.80
N GLN A 34 24.24 -33.32 9.33
CA GLN A 34 23.02 -33.19 8.55
C GLN A 34 22.63 -31.70 8.42
N HIS A 35 22.17 -31.29 7.25
CA HIS A 35 21.56 -29.96 7.07
C HIS A 35 20.23 -29.93 7.81
N ILE A 36 20.17 -29.13 8.89
CA ILE A 36 18.94 -28.91 9.66
C ILE A 36 18.40 -27.54 9.30
N THR A 37 17.17 -27.48 8.80
CA THR A 37 16.47 -26.22 8.53
C THR A 37 15.46 -25.99 9.66
N PRO A 38 15.73 -25.09 10.63
CA PRO A 38 14.79 -24.79 11.69
C PRO A 38 13.57 -24.05 11.12
N ILE A 39 12.38 -24.47 11.52
CA ILE A 39 11.12 -23.85 11.14
C ILE A 39 10.61 -23.06 12.35
N ASN A 40 10.65 -21.74 12.24
CA ASN A 40 10.13 -20.84 13.27
C ASN A 40 8.78 -20.27 12.86
N THR A 41 7.90 -20.07 13.85
CA THR A 41 6.64 -19.34 13.62
C THR A 41 6.94 -17.84 13.46
N ARG A 42 6.21 -17.18 12.58
CA ARG A 42 6.31 -15.72 12.36
C ARG A 42 5.25 -14.96 13.15
N VAL A 43 4.23 -15.66 13.63
CA VAL A 43 3.13 -15.10 14.42
C VAL A 43 2.95 -15.94 15.69
N PRO A 44 2.71 -15.30 16.83
CA PRO A 44 2.40 -16.02 18.06
C PRO A 44 0.97 -16.55 18.00
N GLY A 45 0.73 -17.69 18.66
CA GLY A 45 -0.60 -18.25 18.78
C GLY A 45 -0.60 -19.69 19.31
N PHE A 46 -1.78 -20.23 19.54
CA PHE A 46 -1.92 -21.62 19.97
C PHE A 46 -1.93 -22.55 18.76
N ILE A 47 -1.24 -23.69 18.87
CA ILE A 47 -1.27 -24.72 17.83
C ILE A 47 -2.65 -25.33 17.79
N LYS A 48 -3.36 -25.18 16.67
CA LYS A 48 -4.68 -25.76 16.46
C LYS A 48 -4.60 -27.21 16.03
N LYS A 49 -3.68 -27.54 15.13
CA LYS A 49 -3.51 -28.90 14.62
C LYS A 49 -2.12 -29.10 14.04
N ILE A 50 -1.58 -30.30 14.18
CA ILE A 50 -0.31 -30.76 13.66
C ILE A 50 -0.59 -31.86 12.61
N TYR A 51 0.04 -31.74 11.43
CA TYR A 51 -0.19 -32.63 10.28
C TYR A 51 1.02 -33.49 9.92
N PHE A 52 2.07 -33.48 10.70
CA PHE A 52 3.25 -34.33 10.47
C PHE A 52 3.53 -35.23 11.68
N ASP A 53 4.13 -36.38 11.39
CA ASP A 53 4.69 -37.29 12.39
C ASP A 53 6.22 -37.19 12.45
N GLU A 54 6.82 -37.74 13.51
CA GLU A 54 8.27 -37.81 13.67
C GLU A 54 8.90 -38.62 12.54
N TYR A 55 10.00 -38.12 11.99
CA TYR A 55 10.78 -38.77 10.93
C TYR A 55 9.99 -39.03 9.64
N GLN A 56 8.92 -38.31 9.40
CA GLN A 56 8.10 -38.39 8.20
C GLN A 56 8.79 -37.63 7.05
N GLN A 57 8.75 -38.20 5.83
CA GLN A 57 9.15 -37.49 4.63
C GLN A 57 8.08 -36.46 4.24
N VAL A 58 8.52 -35.21 4.04
CA VAL A 58 7.66 -34.10 3.62
C VAL A 58 8.24 -33.44 2.37
N ARG A 59 7.36 -32.89 1.54
CA ARG A 59 7.71 -32.13 0.35
C ARG A 59 7.58 -30.63 0.62
N LYS A 60 8.33 -29.84 -0.13
CA LYS A 60 8.19 -28.41 -0.11
C LYS A 60 6.73 -27.99 -0.38
N GLY A 61 6.14 -27.20 0.52
CA GLY A 61 4.77 -26.73 0.43
C GLY A 61 3.77 -27.57 1.24
N ASP A 62 4.14 -28.73 1.78
CA ASP A 62 3.28 -29.52 2.64
C ASP A 62 2.96 -28.73 3.93
N THR A 63 1.69 -28.74 4.35
CA THR A 63 1.27 -28.11 5.61
C THR A 63 1.76 -28.95 6.78
N LEU A 64 2.54 -28.34 7.66
CA LEU A 64 3.08 -29.01 8.84
C LEU A 64 2.19 -28.81 10.06
N LEU A 65 1.79 -27.56 10.30
CA LEU A 65 0.87 -27.24 11.41
C LEU A 65 0.05 -26.00 11.10
N ILE A 66 -1.05 -25.86 11.82
CA ILE A 66 -1.93 -24.70 11.77
C ILE A 66 -2.02 -24.08 13.15
N ILE A 67 -1.75 -22.77 13.22
CA ILE A 67 -1.97 -21.93 14.40
C ILE A 67 -3.42 -21.46 14.38
N GLU A 68 -4.02 -21.20 15.53
CA GLU A 68 -5.39 -20.69 15.64
C GLU A 68 -5.53 -19.35 14.88
N ASP A 69 -6.42 -19.33 13.90
CA ASP A 69 -6.54 -18.27 12.91
C ASP A 69 -7.70 -17.29 13.17
N ALA A 70 -8.50 -17.54 14.20
CA ALA A 70 -9.74 -16.78 14.47
C ALA A 70 -9.47 -15.27 14.62
N GLU A 71 -8.46 -14.90 15.41
CA GLU A 71 -8.09 -13.49 15.62
C GLU A 71 -7.58 -12.83 14.32
N PHE A 72 -6.76 -13.55 13.55
CA PHE A 72 -6.21 -13.04 12.30
C PHE A 72 -7.31 -12.84 11.24
N ARG A 73 -8.31 -13.71 11.18
CA ARG A 73 -9.49 -13.55 10.31
C ARG A 73 -10.31 -12.32 10.69
N LEU A 74 -10.49 -12.06 11.98
CA LEU A 74 -11.18 -10.85 12.44
C LEU A 74 -10.40 -9.59 12.07
N ARG A 75 -9.06 -9.60 12.17
CA ARG A 75 -8.21 -8.50 11.73
C ARG A 75 -8.32 -8.25 10.21
N VAL A 76 -8.41 -9.30 9.41
CA VAL A 76 -8.66 -9.19 7.96
C VAL A 76 -10.02 -8.55 7.71
N ALA A 77 -11.08 -9.03 8.36
CA ALA A 77 -12.43 -8.47 8.22
C ALA A 77 -12.49 -7.00 8.63
N GLN A 78 -11.80 -6.63 9.71
CA GLN A 78 -11.69 -5.22 10.13
C GLN A 78 -11.00 -4.38 9.05
N ALA A 79 -9.85 -4.82 8.53
CA ALA A 79 -9.12 -4.09 7.50
C ALA A 79 -9.90 -3.99 6.18
N GLU A 80 -10.71 -5.00 5.83
CA GLU A 80 -11.63 -4.95 4.68
C GLU A 80 -12.74 -3.89 4.88
N ALA A 81 -13.29 -3.78 6.08
CA ALA A 81 -14.26 -2.75 6.40
C ALA A 81 -13.64 -1.33 6.35
N ASP A 82 -12.42 -1.18 6.85
CA ASP A 82 -11.68 0.08 6.81
C ASP A 82 -11.38 0.52 5.36
N LEU A 83 -10.98 -0.43 4.51
CA LEU A 83 -10.79 -0.18 3.07
C LEU A 83 -12.09 0.23 2.38
N ALA A 84 -13.21 -0.44 2.69
CA ALA A 84 -14.51 -0.10 2.17
C ALA A 84 -14.93 1.33 2.57
N ASN A 85 -14.70 1.72 3.83
CA ASN A 85 -14.97 3.07 4.32
C ASN A 85 -14.10 4.13 3.61
N ALA A 86 -12.79 3.88 3.47
CA ALA A 86 -11.88 4.78 2.76
C ALA A 86 -12.27 4.95 1.29
N THR A 87 -12.66 3.85 0.63
CA THR A 87 -13.12 3.85 -0.77
C THR A 87 -14.42 4.63 -0.93
N ALA A 88 -15.38 4.47 -0.01
CA ALA A 88 -16.63 5.23 0.01
C ALA A 88 -16.37 6.74 0.21
N GLY A 89 -15.44 7.11 1.08
CA GLY A 89 -15.02 8.50 1.28
C GLY A 89 -14.41 9.13 0.02
N ARG A 90 -13.55 8.40 -0.69
CA ARG A 90 -13.00 8.82 -1.99
C ARG A 90 -14.11 9.01 -3.02
N GLN A 91 -15.04 8.06 -3.12
CA GLN A 91 -16.16 8.12 -4.06
C GLN A 91 -17.07 9.33 -3.81
N ALA A 92 -17.40 9.61 -2.54
CA ALA A 92 -18.19 10.76 -2.16
C ALA A 92 -17.53 12.08 -2.60
N THR A 93 -16.20 12.20 -2.40
CA THR A 93 -15.45 13.38 -2.83
C THR A 93 -15.42 13.51 -4.36
N THR A 94 -15.27 12.40 -5.09
CA THR A 94 -15.32 12.39 -6.57
C THR A 94 -16.67 12.89 -7.09
N ILE A 95 -17.77 12.44 -6.48
CA ILE A 95 -19.14 12.92 -6.81
C ILE A 95 -19.26 14.42 -6.50
N GLY A 96 -18.73 14.87 -5.36
CA GLY A 96 -18.72 16.30 -4.99
C GLY A 96 -18.00 17.16 -6.03
N ILE A 97 -16.84 16.71 -6.53
CA ILE A 97 -16.11 17.40 -7.61
C ILE A 97 -16.92 17.46 -8.89
N ALA A 98 -17.57 16.35 -9.29
CA ALA A 98 -18.43 16.32 -10.47
C ALA A 98 -19.61 17.29 -10.35
N THR A 99 -20.25 17.36 -9.18
CA THR A 99 -21.32 18.31 -8.89
C THR A 99 -20.84 19.76 -9.00
N THR A 100 -19.68 20.06 -8.39
CA THR A 100 -19.08 21.40 -8.46
C THR A 100 -18.69 21.77 -9.89
N GLN A 101 -18.18 20.80 -10.69
CA GLN A 101 -17.90 21.01 -12.11
C GLN A 101 -19.16 21.35 -12.92
N ASN A 102 -20.27 20.67 -12.66
CA ASN A 102 -21.55 21.00 -13.28
C ASN A 102 -22.02 22.43 -12.92
N ASN A 103 -21.89 22.81 -11.65
CA ASN A 103 -22.19 24.17 -11.20
C ASN A 103 -21.32 25.25 -11.88
N LEU A 104 -20.03 24.93 -12.13
CA LEU A 104 -19.14 25.79 -12.90
C LEU A 104 -19.62 25.95 -14.34
N SER A 105 -20.08 24.88 -14.99
CA SER A 105 -20.63 24.94 -16.36
C SER A 105 -21.89 25.81 -16.43
N VAL A 106 -22.78 25.75 -15.42
CA VAL A 106 -23.95 26.64 -15.31
C VAL A 106 -23.50 28.09 -15.09
N SER A 107 -22.47 28.31 -14.26
CA SER A 107 -21.92 29.66 -14.06
C SER A 107 -21.30 30.23 -15.33
N ASP A 108 -20.66 29.39 -16.16
CA ASP A 108 -20.13 29.81 -17.46
C ASP A 108 -21.22 30.31 -18.39
N ALA A 109 -22.35 29.61 -18.47
CA ALA A 109 -23.50 30.06 -19.27
C ALA A 109 -24.06 31.38 -18.75
N SER A 110 -24.15 31.54 -17.43
CA SER A 110 -24.61 32.80 -16.80
C SER A 110 -23.65 33.97 -17.06
N ILE A 111 -22.33 33.72 -17.01
CA ILE A 111 -21.31 34.76 -17.34
C ILE A 111 -21.46 35.18 -18.79
N GLU A 112 -21.66 34.24 -19.72
CA GLU A 112 -21.83 34.57 -21.12
C GLU A 112 -23.05 35.44 -21.35
N GLU A 113 -24.20 35.14 -20.70
CA GLU A 113 -25.40 35.98 -20.75
C GLU A 113 -25.11 37.41 -20.30
N VAL A 114 -24.55 37.59 -19.10
CA VAL A 114 -24.29 38.94 -18.55
C VAL A 114 -23.19 39.68 -19.34
N ARG A 115 -22.25 38.94 -19.96
CA ARG A 115 -21.21 39.49 -20.85
C ARG A 115 -21.85 40.12 -22.08
N VAL A 116 -22.77 39.39 -22.73
CA VAL A 116 -23.49 39.90 -23.89
C VAL A 116 -24.32 41.15 -23.53
N GLN A 117 -24.98 41.16 -22.37
CA GLN A 117 -25.72 42.33 -21.88
C GLN A 117 -24.81 43.53 -21.66
N MET A 118 -23.62 43.35 -21.02
CA MET A 118 -22.63 44.38 -20.81
C MET A 118 -22.09 44.94 -22.17
N GLU A 119 -21.79 44.05 -23.10
CA GLU A 119 -21.30 44.44 -24.42
C GLU A 119 -22.37 45.23 -25.23
N ASN A 120 -23.65 44.87 -25.09
CA ASN A 120 -24.72 45.62 -25.69
C ASN A 120 -24.84 47.03 -25.08
N ALA A 121 -24.82 47.11 -23.73
CA ALA A 121 -24.85 48.41 -23.04
C ALA A 121 -23.63 49.27 -23.41
N LYS A 122 -22.42 48.65 -23.55
CA LYS A 122 -21.21 49.34 -24.01
C LYS A 122 -21.33 49.92 -25.43
N ARG A 123 -21.91 49.12 -26.36
CA ARG A 123 -22.16 49.60 -27.73
C ARG A 123 -23.11 50.78 -27.74
N GLU A 124 -24.14 50.72 -26.90
CA GLU A 124 -25.11 51.82 -26.78
C GLU A 124 -24.48 53.04 -26.18
N LEU A 125 -23.67 52.93 -25.15
CA LEU A 125 -22.89 54.03 -24.53
C LEU A 125 -21.98 54.71 -25.59
N ASN A 126 -21.21 53.91 -26.34
CA ASN A 126 -20.33 54.44 -27.40
C ASN A 126 -21.11 55.16 -28.51
N ARG A 127 -22.33 54.73 -28.81
CA ARG A 127 -23.21 55.42 -29.75
C ARG A 127 -23.69 56.75 -29.21
N PHE A 128 -24.16 56.79 -27.95
CA PHE A 128 -24.60 58.02 -27.29
C PHE A 128 -23.49 59.02 -27.03
N GLU A 129 -22.27 58.55 -26.79
CA GLU A 129 -21.07 59.40 -26.64
C GLU A 129 -20.81 60.18 -27.91
N LYS A 130 -20.87 59.52 -29.12
CA LYS A 130 -20.75 60.20 -30.41
C LYS A 130 -21.89 61.17 -30.70
N LEU A 131 -23.12 60.82 -30.39
CA LEU A 131 -24.29 61.68 -30.57
C LEU A 131 -24.24 62.89 -29.63
N LEU A 132 -23.68 62.76 -28.43
CA LEU A 132 -23.46 63.87 -27.54
C LEU A 132 -22.40 64.85 -28.07
N GLN A 133 -21.33 64.35 -28.71
CA GLN A 133 -20.31 65.19 -29.36
C GLN A 133 -20.90 66.00 -30.55
N GLU A 134 -21.97 65.46 -31.19
CA GLU A 134 -22.67 66.09 -32.29
C GLU A 134 -23.87 66.95 -31.79
N ASP A 135 -24.02 67.16 -30.46
CA ASP A 135 -25.17 67.86 -29.85
C ASP A 135 -26.54 67.26 -30.21
N ALA A 136 -26.56 65.97 -30.61
CA ALA A 136 -27.81 65.28 -31.07
C ALA A 136 -28.62 64.68 -29.93
N VAL A 137 -28.08 64.59 -28.69
CA VAL A 137 -28.75 64.05 -27.50
C VAL A 137 -28.45 64.91 -26.27
N THR A 138 -29.32 64.82 -25.26
CA THR A 138 -29.15 65.55 -24.01
C THR A 138 -28.15 64.83 -23.09
N LYS A 139 -27.49 65.64 -22.26
CA LYS A 139 -26.59 65.06 -21.23
C LYS A 139 -27.29 64.05 -20.31
N GLN A 140 -28.53 64.29 -19.96
CA GLN A 140 -29.35 63.39 -19.15
C GLN A 140 -29.54 62.02 -19.85
N GLN A 141 -29.72 62.02 -21.16
CA GLN A 141 -29.84 60.75 -21.91
C GLN A 141 -28.54 59.98 -21.95
N TYR A 142 -27.39 60.66 -22.10
CA TYR A 142 -26.07 60.06 -21.98
C TYR A 142 -25.81 59.51 -20.59
N ASP A 143 -26.10 60.27 -19.53
CA ASP A 143 -25.91 59.83 -18.15
C ASP A 143 -26.75 58.59 -17.82
N ASN A 144 -27.97 58.48 -18.34
CA ASN A 144 -28.81 57.30 -18.18
C ASN A 144 -28.20 56.06 -18.84
N VAL A 145 -27.67 56.15 -20.06
CA VAL A 145 -27.01 55.05 -20.77
C VAL A 145 -25.68 54.69 -20.09
N HIS A 146 -24.94 55.66 -19.63
CA HIS A 146 -23.71 55.44 -18.86
C HIS A 146 -23.98 54.66 -17.59
N THR A 147 -25.01 55.05 -16.84
CA THR A 147 -25.42 54.34 -15.62
C THR A 147 -25.87 52.90 -15.91
N ALA A 148 -26.58 52.68 -17.03
CA ALA A 148 -26.98 51.35 -17.47
C ALA A 148 -25.78 50.47 -17.79
N TYR A 149 -24.75 51.00 -18.48
CA TYR A 149 -23.50 50.30 -18.72
C TYR A 149 -22.76 49.93 -17.41
N GLU A 150 -22.58 50.90 -16.51
CA GLU A 150 -21.92 50.65 -15.22
C GLU A 150 -22.67 49.58 -14.37
N ALA A 151 -24.01 49.57 -14.39
CA ALA A 151 -24.82 48.53 -13.76
C ALA A 151 -24.60 47.15 -14.40
N ALA A 152 -24.57 47.05 -15.73
CA ALA A 152 -24.32 45.80 -16.45
C ALA A 152 -22.89 45.28 -16.20
N LYS A 153 -21.89 46.18 -16.16
CA LYS A 153 -20.50 45.85 -15.84
C LYS A 153 -20.37 45.32 -14.39
N ALA A 154 -20.98 46.01 -13.42
CA ALA A 154 -21.00 45.55 -12.04
C ALA A 154 -21.62 44.14 -11.89
N ARG A 155 -22.69 43.88 -12.66
CA ARG A 155 -23.33 42.57 -12.70
C ARG A 155 -22.41 41.50 -13.28
N TYR A 156 -21.71 41.77 -14.38
CA TYR A 156 -20.72 40.87 -14.94
C TYR A 156 -19.60 40.55 -13.94
N GLU A 157 -19.02 41.57 -13.29
CA GLU A 157 -18.00 41.38 -12.27
C GLU A 157 -18.48 40.56 -11.09
N GLN A 158 -19.72 40.77 -10.61
CA GLN A 158 -20.32 39.98 -9.54
C GLN A 158 -20.39 38.49 -9.87
N VAL A 159 -20.93 38.14 -11.06
CA VAL A 159 -21.08 36.75 -11.51
C VAL A 159 -19.70 36.11 -11.75
N SER A 160 -18.76 36.88 -12.33
CA SER A 160 -17.37 36.42 -12.55
C SER A 160 -16.67 36.08 -11.22
N ARG A 161 -16.82 36.93 -10.18
CA ARG A 161 -16.27 36.65 -8.83
C ARG A 161 -16.94 35.43 -8.19
N ALA A 162 -18.24 35.23 -8.38
CA ALA A 162 -18.95 34.06 -7.88
C ALA A 162 -18.41 32.75 -8.52
N LYS A 163 -18.16 32.75 -9.84
CA LYS A 163 -17.49 31.62 -10.53
C LYS A 163 -16.10 31.35 -9.95
N MET A 164 -15.32 32.40 -9.73
CA MET A 164 -13.96 32.24 -9.14
C MET A 164 -14.01 31.58 -7.77
N SER A 165 -14.96 32.00 -6.91
CA SER A 165 -15.19 31.35 -5.60
C SER A 165 -15.52 29.87 -5.74
N THR A 166 -16.43 29.51 -6.67
CA THR A 166 -16.78 28.11 -6.94
C THR A 166 -15.58 27.29 -7.47
N SER A 167 -14.71 27.92 -8.27
CA SER A 167 -13.50 27.26 -8.77
C SER A 167 -12.48 26.97 -7.65
N LEU A 168 -12.40 27.83 -6.63
CA LEU A 168 -11.57 27.58 -5.44
C LEU A 168 -12.12 26.40 -4.62
N VAL A 169 -13.45 26.29 -4.47
CA VAL A 169 -14.08 25.14 -3.81
C VAL A 169 -13.75 23.84 -4.55
N LYS A 170 -13.78 23.84 -5.89
CA LYS A 170 -13.37 22.68 -6.69
C LYS A 170 -11.90 22.31 -6.41
N SER A 171 -11.01 23.31 -6.37
CA SER A 171 -9.59 23.08 -6.07
C SER A 171 -9.41 22.45 -4.69
N GLU A 172 -10.11 22.96 -3.65
CA GLU A 172 -10.10 22.38 -2.32
C GLU A 172 -10.57 20.92 -2.32
N GLN A 173 -11.68 20.64 -3.00
CA GLN A 173 -12.19 19.27 -3.13
C GLN A 173 -11.20 18.34 -3.85
N THR A 174 -10.47 18.85 -4.85
CA THR A 174 -9.42 18.08 -5.54
C THR A 174 -8.25 17.76 -4.60
N HIS A 175 -7.85 18.67 -3.72
CA HIS A 175 -6.84 18.38 -2.69
C HIS A 175 -7.34 17.34 -1.69
N ARG A 176 -8.62 17.43 -1.27
CA ARG A 176 -9.25 16.41 -0.41
C ARG A 176 -9.31 15.04 -1.09
N LEU A 177 -9.53 14.98 -2.42
CA LEU A 177 -9.48 13.73 -3.16
C LEU A 177 -8.10 13.08 -3.03
N GLY A 178 -7.02 13.84 -3.20
CA GLY A 178 -5.65 13.32 -3.01
C GLY A 178 -5.41 12.78 -1.59
N GLN A 179 -5.96 13.41 -0.56
CA GLN A 179 -5.88 12.92 0.82
C GLN A 179 -6.67 11.60 0.99
N ASN A 180 -7.87 11.52 0.43
CA ASN A 180 -8.69 10.30 0.49
C ASN A 180 -8.05 9.16 -0.30
N GLU A 181 -7.41 9.42 -1.44
CA GLU A 181 -6.64 8.42 -2.18
C GLU A 181 -5.44 7.90 -1.39
N ALA A 182 -4.76 8.77 -0.64
CA ALA A 182 -3.71 8.34 0.29
C ALA A 182 -4.28 7.48 1.41
N GLY A 183 -5.47 7.81 1.92
CA GLY A 183 -6.20 7.00 2.90
C GLY A 183 -6.57 5.61 2.36
N VAL A 184 -7.01 5.51 1.11
CA VAL A 184 -7.29 4.21 0.45
C VAL A 184 -6.02 3.37 0.37
N ARG A 185 -4.89 3.94 -0.09
CA ARG A 185 -3.61 3.20 -0.16
C ARG A 185 -3.14 2.72 1.22
N LEU A 186 -3.36 3.53 2.26
CA LEU A 186 -3.03 3.12 3.64
C LEU A 186 -3.89 1.93 4.09
N ALA A 187 -5.20 1.96 3.82
CA ALA A 187 -6.12 0.87 4.15
C ALA A 187 -5.82 -0.40 3.33
N GLU A 188 -5.45 -0.28 2.05
CA GLU A 188 -4.99 -1.39 1.21
C GLU A 188 -3.74 -2.06 1.81
N ALA A 189 -2.73 -1.27 2.19
CA ALA A 189 -1.52 -1.79 2.82
C ALA A 189 -1.81 -2.47 4.17
N ALA A 190 -2.74 -1.94 4.96
CA ALA A 190 -3.17 -2.55 6.22
C ALA A 190 -3.88 -3.90 5.97
N LEU A 191 -4.71 -3.99 4.94
CA LEU A 191 -5.37 -5.23 4.54
C LEU A 191 -4.37 -6.28 4.07
N GLU A 192 -3.40 -5.89 3.25
CA GLU A 192 -2.33 -6.80 2.80
C GLU A 192 -1.51 -7.33 3.98
N LEU A 193 -1.17 -6.47 4.95
CA LEU A 193 -0.47 -6.89 6.17
C LEU A 193 -1.30 -7.87 7.00
N ALA A 194 -2.61 -7.62 7.15
CA ALA A 194 -3.51 -8.51 7.87
C ALA A 194 -3.61 -9.88 7.17
N ARG A 195 -3.72 -9.91 5.83
CA ARG A 195 -3.73 -11.16 5.03
C ARG A 195 -2.40 -11.90 5.10
N LEU A 196 -1.28 -11.18 5.10
CA LEU A 196 0.05 -11.77 5.26
C LEU A 196 0.19 -12.44 6.62
N ASN A 197 -0.24 -11.77 7.70
CA ASN A 197 -0.23 -12.35 9.04
C ASN A 197 -1.15 -13.59 9.13
N LEU A 198 -2.31 -13.56 8.49
CA LEU A 198 -3.19 -14.73 8.39
C LEU A 198 -2.51 -15.87 7.63
N SER A 199 -1.76 -15.59 6.57
CA SER A 199 -1.03 -16.63 5.83
C SER A 199 0.05 -17.31 6.68
N TYR A 200 0.63 -16.59 7.65
CA TYR A 200 1.63 -17.14 8.57
C TYR A 200 1.06 -18.05 9.65
N THR A 201 -0.27 -18.15 9.78
CA THR A 201 -0.90 -19.14 10.68
C THR A 201 -0.81 -20.56 10.12
N VAL A 202 -0.56 -20.72 8.82
CA VAL A 202 -0.32 -22.02 8.18
C VAL A 202 1.17 -22.19 7.97
N ILE A 203 1.80 -23.08 8.73
CA ILE A 203 3.22 -23.37 8.61
C ILE A 203 3.42 -24.48 7.58
N ILE A 204 4.19 -24.17 6.55
CA ILE A 204 4.49 -25.07 5.43
C ILE A 204 5.97 -25.46 5.41
N ALA A 205 6.29 -26.64 4.86
CA ALA A 205 7.66 -27.11 4.65
C ALA A 205 8.39 -26.21 3.61
N PRO A 206 9.55 -25.60 3.95
CA PRO A 206 10.29 -24.74 3.03
C PRO A 206 11.07 -25.51 1.97
N CYS A 207 11.38 -26.78 2.24
CA CYS A 207 12.15 -27.68 1.34
C CYS A 207 11.69 -29.13 1.52
N ASP A 208 12.09 -29.99 0.59
CA ASP A 208 11.92 -31.43 0.72
C ASP A 208 12.87 -31.95 1.81
N GLY A 209 12.39 -32.87 2.64
CA GLY A 209 13.20 -33.42 3.71
C GLY A 209 12.47 -34.40 4.60
N THR A 210 13.09 -34.71 5.74
CA THR A 210 12.50 -35.55 6.78
C THR A 210 12.33 -34.72 8.06
N THR A 211 11.16 -34.80 8.66
CA THR A 211 10.90 -34.10 9.94
C THR A 211 11.76 -34.67 11.05
N GLY A 212 12.15 -33.82 11.98
CA GLY A 212 12.85 -34.24 13.21
C GLY A 212 11.92 -34.76 14.29
N LYS A 213 12.46 -34.83 15.52
CA LYS A 213 11.67 -35.14 16.70
C LYS A 213 10.62 -34.07 16.97
N LYS A 214 9.41 -34.50 17.32
CA LYS A 214 8.28 -33.61 17.59
C LYS A 214 8.29 -33.17 19.06
N GLU A 215 8.70 -31.93 19.32
CA GLU A 215 8.72 -31.37 20.69
C GLU A 215 7.54 -30.44 20.97
N ILE A 216 6.59 -30.34 20.03
CA ILE A 216 5.42 -29.44 20.10
C ILE A 216 4.12 -30.24 20.23
N LEU A 217 3.15 -29.67 20.95
CA LEU A 217 1.84 -30.29 21.23
C LEU A 217 0.71 -29.40 20.71
N GLU A 218 -0.42 -30.02 20.34
CA GLU A 218 -1.64 -29.27 20.05
C GLU A 218 -2.13 -28.55 21.32
N GLY A 219 -2.58 -27.30 21.16
CA GLY A 219 -2.93 -26.40 22.27
C GLY A 219 -1.75 -25.69 22.92
N GLN A 220 -0.52 -25.94 22.51
CA GLN A 220 0.66 -25.23 23.00
C GLN A 220 0.75 -23.84 22.37
N LEU A 221 1.15 -22.81 23.17
CA LEU A 221 1.47 -21.49 22.71
C LEU A 221 2.86 -21.50 22.05
N VAL A 222 2.96 -20.95 20.87
CA VAL A 222 4.23 -20.71 20.15
C VAL A 222 4.44 -19.20 19.92
N GLN A 223 5.71 -18.80 19.98
CA GLN A 223 6.13 -17.39 19.80
C GLN A 223 7.28 -17.31 18.82
#